data_89fe251165e15bf5779c7f5bc5a41325
#
_entry.id   89fe251165e15bf5779c7f5bc5a41325
#
_cell.length_a   1.000
_cell.length_b   1.000
_cell.length_c   1.000
_cell.angle_alpha   90.00
_cell.angle_beta   90.00
_cell.angle_gamma   90.00
#
_symmetry.space_group_name_H-M   'P 1'
#
loop_
_entity.id
_entity.type
_entity.pdbx_description
1 polymer ?
#
loop_
_entity_poly.entity_id
_entity_poly.type
_entity_poly.pdbx_seq_one_letter_code
_entity_poly.pdbx_strand_id
1 'polypeptide(L)' 'MSGLPKIRVTFEIYPDSLQMLQEIAAKYQLPDASKALRCLLDYAATDGEWAEIFEKVRCRRCG' A
#
# COMPACT_ATOMS: atom_id res chain seq x y z
N MET A 1 15.01 -4.77 -6.42
CA MET A 1 13.90 -4.07 -6.85
C MET A 1 14.10 -2.60 -7.11
N SER A 2 14.99 -2.01 -6.45
CA SER A 2 15.08 -0.58 -6.46
C SER A 2 15.65 0.00 -7.75
N GLY A 3 16.13 -0.78 -8.66
CA GLY A 3 16.70 -0.27 -9.89
C GLY A 3 15.70 0.11 -10.97
N LEU A 4 14.43 -0.27 -10.80
CA LEU A 4 13.42 -0.03 -11.82
C LEU A 4 12.86 1.38 -11.68
N PRO A 5 12.57 2.04 -12.80
CA PRO A 5 11.94 3.35 -12.74
C PRO A 5 10.51 3.23 -12.21
N LYS A 6 10.11 4.24 -11.47
CA LYS A 6 8.74 4.30 -10.98
C LYS A 6 7.84 4.85 -12.06
N ILE A 7 6.62 4.36 -12.10
CA ILE A 7 5.61 4.87 -13.02
C ILE A 7 4.47 5.47 -12.22
N ARG A 8 3.75 6.37 -12.85
CA ARG A 8 2.58 6.98 -12.21
C ARG A 8 1.33 6.23 -12.65
N VAL A 9 0.59 5.73 -11.67
CA VAL A 9 -0.69 5.07 -11.92
C VAL A 9 -1.73 5.67 -10.98
N THR A 10 -3.00 5.46 -11.32
CA THR A 10 -4.08 5.98 -10.50
C THR A 10 -5.01 4.84 -10.10
N PHE A 11 -5.32 4.78 -8.82
CA PHE A 11 -6.29 3.83 -8.28
C PHE A 11 -7.27 4.56 -7.40
N GLU A 12 -8.47 4.03 -7.33
CA GLU A 12 -9.49 4.56 -6.44
C GLU A 12 -9.42 3.81 -5.11
N ILE A 13 -9.23 4.57 -4.04
CA ILE A 13 -9.22 4.01 -2.70
C ILE A 13 -10.11 4.85 -1.81
N TYR A 14 -10.45 4.32 -0.65
CA TYR A 14 -11.27 5.06 0.30
C TYR A 14 -10.46 6.14 0.99
N PRO A 15 -11.10 7.25 1.36
CA PRO A 15 -10.37 8.36 1.99
C PRO A 15 -9.63 7.98 3.27
N ASP A 16 -10.21 7.08 4.07
CA ASP A 16 -9.54 6.67 5.30
C ASP A 16 -8.30 5.81 5.01
N SER A 17 -8.29 5.11 3.88
CA SER A 17 -7.08 4.39 3.47
C SER A 17 -5.97 5.37 3.11
N LEU A 18 -6.31 6.45 2.42
CA LEU A 18 -5.34 7.48 2.11
C LEU A 18 -4.82 8.13 3.39
N GLN A 19 -5.71 8.41 4.32
CA GLN A 19 -5.32 9.01 5.59
C GLN A 19 -4.35 8.08 6.34
N MET A 20 -4.63 6.78 6.33
CA MET A 20 -3.73 5.82 6.95
C MET A 20 -2.33 5.89 6.36
N LEU A 21 -2.23 5.97 5.03
CA LEU A 21 -0.93 6.08 4.39
C LEU A 21 -0.21 7.36 4.78
N GLN A 22 -0.94 8.46 4.89
CA GLN A 22 -0.36 9.72 5.31
C GLN A 22 0.13 9.67 6.75
N GLU A 23 -0.62 9.01 7.62
CA GLU A 23 -0.23 8.85 9.01
C GLU A 23 1.00 7.96 9.13
N ILE A 24 1.07 6.90 8.34
CA ILE A 24 2.24 6.03 8.32
C ILE A 24 3.46 6.82 7.88
N ALA A 25 3.32 7.63 6.85
CA ALA A 25 4.44 8.42 6.35
C ALA A 25 4.94 9.38 7.44
N ALA A 26 4.02 10.02 8.16
CA ALA A 26 4.41 10.93 9.23
C ALA A 26 5.06 10.20 10.38
N LYS A 27 4.49 9.07 10.79
CA LYS A 27 4.96 8.34 11.95
C LYS A 27 6.35 7.76 11.74
N TYR A 28 6.63 7.28 10.54
CA TYR A 28 7.90 6.63 10.24
C TYR A 28 8.83 7.51 9.42
N GLN A 29 8.51 8.78 9.32
CA GLN A 29 9.35 9.78 8.68
C GLN A 29 9.66 9.45 7.23
N LEU A 30 8.63 8.98 6.53
CA LEU A 30 8.71 8.74 5.11
C LEU A 30 8.40 10.04 4.36
N PRO A 31 8.92 10.20 3.15
CA PRO A 31 8.73 11.46 2.42
C PRO A 31 7.27 11.76 2.07
N ASP A 32 6.47 10.72 1.77
CA ASP A 32 5.08 10.96 1.39
C ASP A 32 4.30 9.65 1.44
N ALA A 33 2.99 9.76 1.17
CA ALA A 33 2.10 8.60 1.18
C ALA A 33 2.46 7.59 0.07
N SER A 34 3.01 8.06 -1.03
CA SER A 34 3.42 7.16 -2.10
C SER A 34 4.52 6.21 -1.62
N LYS A 35 5.45 6.72 -0.82
CA LYS A 35 6.51 5.86 -0.27
C LYS A 35 5.91 4.83 0.67
N ALA A 36 4.94 5.22 1.50
CA ALA A 36 4.27 4.28 2.39
C ALA A 36 3.58 3.18 1.58
N LEU A 37 2.92 3.55 0.50
CA LEU A 37 2.26 2.58 -0.36
C LEU A 37 3.26 1.63 -1.00
N ARG A 38 4.39 2.16 -1.49
CA ARG A 38 5.40 1.30 -2.10
C ARG A 38 5.95 0.29 -1.10
N CYS A 39 6.12 0.69 0.15
CA CYS A 39 6.59 -0.24 1.18
C CYS A 39 5.58 -1.36 1.42
N LEU A 40 4.28 -1.03 1.44
CA LEU A 40 3.25 -2.05 1.58
C LEU A 40 3.25 -3.01 0.40
N LEU A 41 3.41 -2.49 -0.80
CA LEU A 41 3.45 -3.34 -1.99
C LEU A 41 4.66 -4.25 -1.97
N ASP A 42 5.81 -3.72 -1.55
CA ASP A 42 7.01 -4.53 -1.44
C ASP A 42 6.83 -5.65 -0.42
N TYR A 43 6.21 -5.34 0.70
CA TYR A 43 5.93 -6.36 1.71
C TYR A 43 5.02 -7.45 1.13
N ALA A 44 3.96 -7.05 0.46
CA ALA A 44 3.03 -8.01 -0.14
C ALA A 44 3.73 -8.86 -1.19
N ALA A 45 4.66 -8.26 -1.95
CA ALA A 45 5.35 -8.99 -3.00
C ALA A 45 6.33 -10.02 -2.45
N THR A 46 6.99 -9.71 -1.33
CA THR A 46 8.07 -10.55 -0.83
C THR A 46 7.69 -11.40 0.38
N ASP A 47 6.99 -10.82 1.34
CA ASP A 47 6.68 -11.49 2.60
C ASP A 47 5.21 -11.75 2.83
N GLY A 48 4.34 -11.03 2.14
CA GLY A 48 2.91 -11.15 2.34
C GLY A 48 2.36 -12.45 1.75
N GLU A 49 1.34 -12.98 2.40
CA GLU A 49 0.64 -14.17 1.94
C GLU A 49 -0.50 -13.73 1.05
N TRP A 50 -0.33 -13.84 -0.25
CA TRP A 50 -1.37 -13.41 -1.19
C TRP A 50 -2.69 -14.13 -0.98
N ALA A 51 -2.63 -15.44 -0.72
CA ALA A 51 -3.85 -16.18 -0.46
C ALA A 51 -4.55 -15.67 0.78
N GLU A 52 -3.79 -15.36 1.81
CA GLU A 52 -4.36 -14.82 3.04
C GLU A 52 -5.04 -13.48 2.81
N ILE A 53 -4.43 -12.65 1.99
CA ILE A 53 -4.94 -11.31 1.74
C ILE A 53 -6.14 -11.33 0.80
N PHE A 54 -6.07 -12.10 -0.27
CA PHE A 54 -7.02 -11.99 -1.37
C PHE A 54 -8.06 -13.09 -1.40
N GLU A 55 -7.70 -14.31 -1.00
CA GLU A 55 -8.68 -15.40 -1.01
C GLU A 55 -9.64 -15.32 0.15
N LYS A 56 -9.17 -14.79 1.29
CA LYS A 56 -10.03 -14.67 2.45
C LYS A 56 -10.83 -13.40 2.49
N VAL A 57 -10.73 -12.61 1.44
CA VAL A 57 -11.52 -11.39 1.27
C VAL A 57 -11.46 -10.52 2.52
N ARG A 58 -10.29 -10.00 2.80
CA ARG A 58 -10.11 -9.16 4.00
C ARG A 58 -10.70 -7.78 3.83
N CYS A 59 -11.13 -7.45 2.65
CA CYS A 59 -11.70 -6.15 2.38
C CYS A 59 -12.97 -5.97 3.20
N ARG A 60 -13.04 -4.89 3.97
CA ARG A 60 -14.19 -4.61 4.82
C ARG A 60 -15.33 -3.97 4.06
N ARG A 61 -15.02 -3.37 2.94
CA ARG A 61 -15.99 -2.65 2.12
C ARG A 61 -15.78 -3.06 0.67
N CYS A 62 -16.00 -4.34 0.43
CA CYS A 62 -15.80 -4.86 -0.92
C CYS A 62 -16.81 -4.25 -1.87
N GLY A 63 -16.29 -3.64 -2.90
CA GLY A 63 -17.17 -3.00 -3.86
C GLY A 63 -16.41 -2.15 -4.80
#